data_6f0f7f6f6746bdb4ebd557e5e5c5b17f
#
_entry.id   6f0f7f6f6746bdb4ebd557e5e5c5b17f
#
_cell.length_a   1.000
_cell.length_b   1.000
_cell.length_c   1.000
_cell.angle_alpha   90.00
_cell.angle_beta   90.00
_cell.angle_gamma   90.00
#
_symmetry.space_group_name_H-M   'P 1'
#
loop_
_entity.id
_entity.type
_entity.pdbx_description
1 polymer ?
#
loop_
_entity_poly.entity_id
_entity_poly.type
_entity_poly.pdbx_seq_one_letter_code
_entity_poly.pdbx_strand_id
1 'polypeptide(L)'
;MTNEQTSKIIDIIKTMDEKDKLRLAICMNDSIYTNISYDKKEMVEKFDKRLKEIDEEYRTTIVNFSKYNLVMYTMAKIVELDSEKQNKVALVLFNSIKN
;
A
#
# COMPACT_ATOMS: atom_id res chain seq x y z
N MET A 1 -15.62 11.97 -10.42
CA MET A 1 -15.60 10.69 -11.11
C MET A 1 -14.59 9.74 -10.52
N THR A 2 -15.04 8.56 -10.27
CA THR A 2 -14.25 7.55 -9.56
C THR A 2 -13.00 7.10 -10.31
N ASN A 3 -13.03 7.05 -11.64
CA ASN A 3 -11.86 6.69 -12.44
C ASN A 3 -10.74 7.72 -12.34
N GLU A 4 -11.10 8.98 -12.23
CA GLU A 4 -10.14 10.05 -12.07
C GLU A 4 -9.44 9.96 -10.72
N GLN A 5 -10.17 9.68 -9.65
CA GLN A 5 -9.61 9.48 -8.33
C GLN A 5 -8.65 8.28 -8.31
N THR A 6 -9.04 7.19 -8.96
CA THR A 6 -8.21 5.99 -9.04
C THR A 6 -6.90 6.30 -9.78
N SER A 7 -6.96 7.02 -10.89
CA SER A 7 -5.78 7.43 -11.64
C SER A 7 -4.84 8.29 -10.81
N LYS A 8 -5.38 9.22 -10.04
CA LYS A 8 -4.56 10.08 -9.17
C LYS A 8 -3.84 9.27 -8.11
N ILE A 9 -4.53 8.31 -7.50
CA ILE A 9 -3.95 7.44 -6.49
C ILE A 9 -2.84 6.59 -7.11
N ILE A 10 -3.06 6.03 -8.29
CA ILE A 10 -2.06 5.23 -8.99
C ILE A 10 -0.83 6.08 -9.31
N ASP A 11 -1.03 7.32 -9.75
CA ASP A 11 0.08 8.22 -10.03
C ASP A 11 0.91 8.52 -8.77
N ILE A 12 0.25 8.71 -7.64
CA ILE A 12 0.93 8.90 -6.37
C ILE A 12 1.77 7.66 -6.02
N ILE A 13 1.19 6.48 -6.17
CA ILE A 13 1.87 5.22 -5.89
C ILE A 13 3.13 5.07 -6.75
N LYS A 14 3.03 5.42 -8.03
CA LYS A 14 4.16 5.31 -8.95
C LYS A 14 5.32 6.23 -8.58
N THR A 15 5.04 7.32 -7.86
CA THR A 15 6.08 8.26 -7.44
C THR A 15 6.65 7.92 -6.07
N MET A 16 6.06 7.00 -5.34
CA MET A 16 6.54 6.59 -4.02
C MET A 16 7.86 5.83 -4.13
N ASP A 17 8.71 5.97 -3.10
CA ASP A 17 9.88 5.12 -2.98
C ASP A 17 9.48 3.72 -2.49
N GLU A 18 10.43 2.81 -2.50
CA GLU A 18 10.16 1.41 -2.13
C GLU A 18 9.63 1.29 -0.69
N LYS A 19 10.19 2.05 0.24
CA LYS A 19 9.75 2.01 1.63
C LYS A 19 8.29 2.37 1.79
N ASP A 20 7.88 3.47 1.14
CA ASP A 20 6.48 3.92 1.22
C ASP A 20 5.52 2.94 0.55
N LYS A 21 5.93 2.36 -0.57
CA LYS A 21 5.11 1.33 -1.24
C LYS A 21 4.90 0.11 -0.34
N LEU A 22 5.95 -0.34 0.32
CA LEU A 22 5.86 -1.47 1.24
C LEU A 22 4.97 -1.16 2.44
N ARG A 23 5.12 0.03 3.01
CA ARG A 23 4.28 0.47 4.13
C ARG A 23 2.81 0.54 3.71
N LEU A 24 2.54 1.09 2.54
CA LEU A 24 1.18 1.19 2.02
C LEU A 24 0.58 -0.20 1.79
N ALA A 25 1.33 -1.13 1.22
CA ALA A 25 0.86 -2.49 0.97
C ALA A 25 0.49 -3.21 2.27
N ILE A 26 1.32 -3.08 3.29
CA ILE A 26 1.07 -3.67 4.60
C ILE A 26 -0.17 -3.05 5.24
N CYS A 27 -0.30 -1.72 5.17
CA CYS A 27 -1.48 -1.01 5.69
C CYS A 27 -2.76 -1.44 4.98
N MET A 28 -2.72 -1.60 3.67
CA MET A 28 -3.89 -2.05 2.91
C MET A 28 -4.32 -3.44 3.33
N ASN A 29 -3.37 -4.33 3.53
CA ASN A 29 -3.69 -5.68 3.96
C ASN A 29 -4.35 -5.70 5.35
N ASP A 30 -3.86 -4.86 6.26
CA ASP A 30 -4.35 -4.82 7.63
C ASP A 30 -5.68 -4.09 7.78
N SER A 31 -5.91 -3.06 6.97
CA SER A 31 -7.04 -2.13 7.14
C SER A 31 -8.16 -2.30 6.12
N ILE A 32 -7.87 -2.87 4.97
CA ILE A 32 -8.82 -2.98 3.86
C ILE A 32 -8.88 -4.43 3.41
N TYR A 33 -10.09 -4.99 3.42
CA TYR A 33 -10.30 -6.30 2.81
C TYR A 33 -10.34 -6.13 1.30
N THR A 34 -9.43 -6.80 0.60
CA THR A 34 -9.40 -6.82 -0.86
C THR A 34 -9.61 -8.23 -1.36
N ASN A 35 -10.33 -8.37 -2.48
CA ASN A 35 -10.61 -9.67 -3.10
C ASN A 35 -9.56 -10.02 -4.14
N ILE A 36 -8.28 -9.82 -3.80
CA ILE A 36 -7.17 -10.12 -4.69
C ILE A 36 -6.95 -11.62 -4.72
N SER A 37 -6.70 -12.16 -5.90
CA SER A 37 -6.49 -13.60 -6.09
C SER A 37 -5.09 -14.09 -5.67
N TYR A 38 -4.31 -13.24 -5.06
CA TYR A 38 -3.00 -13.62 -4.53
C TYR A 38 -3.13 -14.35 -3.20
N ASP A 39 -2.14 -15.14 -2.88
CA ASP A 39 -1.94 -15.59 -1.50
C ASP A 39 -1.46 -14.39 -0.69
N LYS A 40 -2.41 -13.68 -0.10
CA LYS A 40 -2.14 -12.43 0.63
C LYS A 40 -1.14 -12.62 1.75
N LYS A 41 -1.24 -13.74 2.45
CA LYS A 41 -0.35 -14.01 3.58
C LYS A 41 1.11 -14.08 3.11
N GLU A 42 1.36 -14.83 2.06
CA GLU A 42 2.70 -14.97 1.51
C GLU A 42 3.25 -13.65 1.01
N MET A 43 2.44 -12.87 0.28
CA MET A 43 2.86 -11.58 -0.22
C MET A 43 3.17 -10.61 0.91
N VAL A 44 2.30 -10.55 1.92
CA VAL A 44 2.51 -9.64 3.06
C VAL A 44 3.76 -10.02 3.82
N GLU A 45 4.02 -11.30 4.00
CA GLU A 45 5.25 -11.76 4.65
C GLU A 45 6.50 -11.32 3.89
N LYS A 46 6.47 -11.38 2.56
CA LYS A 46 7.57 -10.92 1.73
C LYS A 46 7.77 -9.40 1.85
N PHE A 47 6.69 -8.64 1.82
CA PHE A 47 6.75 -7.19 1.97
C PHE A 47 7.28 -6.80 3.35
N ASP A 48 6.79 -7.45 4.38
CA ASP A 48 7.22 -7.23 5.76
C ASP A 48 8.72 -7.50 5.92
N LYS A 49 9.17 -8.62 5.39
CA LYS A 49 10.58 -9.00 5.42
C LYS A 49 11.45 -7.97 4.69
N ARG A 50 11.01 -7.56 3.50
CA ARG A 50 11.75 -6.57 2.71
C ARG A 50 11.82 -5.22 3.43
N LEU A 51 10.73 -4.79 4.03
CA LEU A 51 10.71 -3.53 4.77
C LEU A 51 11.68 -3.57 5.95
N LYS A 52 11.74 -4.68 6.66
CA LYS A 52 12.70 -4.84 7.77
C LYS A 52 14.15 -4.75 7.30
N GLU A 53 14.43 -5.21 6.08
CA GLU A 53 15.77 -5.15 5.51
C GLU A 53 16.21 -3.73 5.19
N ILE A 54 15.28 -2.87 4.76
CA ILE A 54 15.61 -1.54 4.25
C ILE A 54 15.22 -0.41 5.21
N ASP A 55 14.52 -0.71 6.29
CA ASP A 55 14.05 0.30 7.24
C ASP A 55 14.32 -0.15 8.67
N GLU A 56 15.38 0.40 9.27
CA GLU A 56 15.76 0.09 10.64
C GLU A 56 14.70 0.51 11.66
N GLU A 57 13.85 1.47 11.29
CA GLU A 57 12.77 1.98 12.15
C GLU A 57 11.45 1.26 11.93
N TYR A 58 11.48 0.10 11.31
CA TYR A 58 10.27 -0.63 10.94
C TYR A 58 9.23 -0.71 12.06
N ARG A 59 9.66 -1.08 13.26
CA ARG A 59 8.74 -1.24 14.39
C ARG A 59 8.13 0.09 14.82
N THR A 60 8.90 1.14 14.74
CA THR A 60 8.43 2.49 15.05
C THR A 60 7.46 2.98 14.00
N THR A 61 7.68 2.60 12.75
CA THR A 61 6.82 2.96 11.62
C THR A 61 5.38 2.48 11.83
N ILE A 62 5.21 1.25 12.29
CA ILE A 62 3.88 0.68 12.50
C ILE A 62 3.12 1.43 13.59
N VAL A 63 3.83 1.90 14.60
CA VAL A 63 3.23 2.56 15.75
C VAL A 63 3.02 4.06 15.52
N ASN A 64 3.87 4.69 14.70
CA ASN A 64 3.89 6.13 14.54
C ASN A 64 3.68 6.56 13.08
N PHE A 65 2.46 6.37 12.60
CA PHE A 65 2.08 6.70 11.22
C PHE A 65 2.24 8.19 10.89
N SER A 66 2.28 9.06 11.91
CA SER A 66 2.41 10.49 11.67
C SER A 66 3.69 10.87 10.93
N LYS A 67 4.72 10.02 10.96
CA LYS A 67 5.96 10.24 10.22
C LYS A 67 5.82 10.01 8.72
N TYR A 68 4.75 9.35 8.29
CA TYR A 68 4.58 8.92 6.90
C TYR A 68 3.30 9.50 6.30
N ASN A 69 3.25 10.83 6.24
CA ASN A 69 2.06 11.57 5.79
C ASN A 69 1.58 11.13 4.40
N LEU A 70 2.50 10.84 3.48
CA LEU A 70 2.11 10.43 2.13
C LEU A 70 1.40 9.08 2.13
N VAL A 71 1.87 8.12 2.93
CA VAL A 71 1.24 6.81 3.07
C VAL A 71 -0.16 6.96 3.65
N MET A 72 -0.30 7.72 4.73
CA MET A 72 -1.59 7.94 5.38
C MET A 72 -2.56 8.72 4.49
N TYR A 73 -2.07 9.73 3.78
CA TYR A 73 -2.87 10.48 2.82
C TYR A 73 -3.42 9.56 1.73
N THR A 74 -2.55 8.73 1.16
CA THR A 74 -2.93 7.80 0.10
C THR A 74 -3.92 6.76 0.61
N MET A 75 -3.68 6.24 1.81
CA MET A 75 -4.56 5.26 2.45
C MET A 75 -5.96 5.83 2.65
N ALA A 76 -6.06 7.08 3.11
CA ALA A 76 -7.34 7.78 3.28
C ALA A 76 -8.11 7.89 1.97
N LYS A 77 -7.41 8.10 0.85
CA LYS A 77 -8.03 8.14 -0.47
C LYS A 77 -8.50 6.76 -0.91
N ILE A 78 -7.72 5.73 -0.63
CA ILE A 78 -8.06 4.36 -1.02
C ILE A 78 -9.32 3.86 -0.31
N VAL A 79 -9.48 4.17 0.97
CA VAL A 79 -10.65 3.71 1.73
C VAL A 79 -11.96 4.31 1.21
N GLU A 80 -11.90 5.42 0.49
CA GLU A 80 -13.08 6.05 -0.13
C GLU A 80 -13.54 5.32 -1.40
N LEU A 81 -12.70 4.46 -1.97
CA LEU A 81 -13.02 3.74 -3.19
C LEU A 81 -13.87 2.51 -2.90
N ASP A 82 -14.64 2.07 -3.90
CA ASP A 82 -15.34 0.79 -3.81
C ASP A 82 -14.34 -0.38 -3.90
N SER A 83 -14.82 -1.59 -3.61
CA SER A 83 -13.98 -2.79 -3.57
C SER A 83 -13.25 -3.07 -4.87
N GLU A 84 -13.92 -2.87 -6.01
CA GLU A 84 -13.33 -3.11 -7.31
C GLU A 84 -12.14 -2.19 -7.56
N LYS A 85 -12.29 -0.92 -7.23
CA LYS A 85 -11.23 0.05 -7.41
C LYS A 85 -10.09 -0.13 -6.39
N GLN A 86 -10.44 -0.51 -5.18
CA GLN A 86 -9.44 -0.87 -4.17
C GLN A 86 -8.57 -2.03 -4.66
N ASN A 87 -9.18 -3.06 -5.27
CA ASN A 87 -8.45 -4.17 -5.84
C ASN A 87 -7.53 -3.74 -6.98
N LYS A 88 -8.01 -2.85 -7.84
CA LYS A 88 -7.21 -2.32 -8.94
C LYS A 88 -5.97 -1.60 -8.43
N VAL A 89 -6.14 -0.74 -7.43
CA VAL A 89 -5.04 0.01 -6.81
C VAL A 89 -4.06 -0.96 -6.16
N ALA A 90 -4.57 -1.96 -5.43
CA ALA A 90 -3.74 -2.95 -4.77
C ALA A 90 -2.88 -3.74 -5.77
N LEU A 91 -3.47 -4.13 -6.90
CA LEU A 91 -2.73 -4.86 -7.93
C LEU A 91 -1.62 -4.01 -8.52
N VAL A 92 -1.89 -2.74 -8.80
CA VAL A 92 -0.86 -1.82 -9.31
C VAL A 92 0.27 -1.67 -8.28
N LEU A 93 -0.08 -1.48 -7.02
CA LEU A 93 0.90 -1.33 -5.95
C LEU A 93 1.76 -2.58 -5.79
N PHE A 94 1.13 -3.74 -5.69
CA PHE A 94 1.84 -5.00 -5.48
C PHE A 94 2.77 -5.33 -6.65
N ASN A 95 2.31 -5.11 -7.88
CA ASN A 95 3.14 -5.33 -9.06
C ASN A 95 4.32 -4.34 -9.11
N SER A 96 4.11 -3.13 -8.64
CA SER A 96 5.17 -2.12 -8.57
C SER A 96 6.27 -2.53 -7.58
N ILE A 97 5.91 -3.20 -6.50
CA ILE A 97 6.87 -3.66 -5.48
C ILE A 97 7.65 -4.89 -5.97
N LYS A 98 6.98 -5.78 -6.69
CA LYS A 98 7.59 -7.04 -7.15
C LYS A 98 8.81 -6.84 -8.04
N ASN A 99 8.92 -5.71 -8.67
CA ASN A 99 10.07 -5.43 -9.52
C ASN A 99 11.24 -4.94 -8.70
#